data_6421f932f0a8dfa7f960176e4f1a52f1
#
_entry.id   6421f932f0a8dfa7f960176e4f1a52f1
#
_cell.length_a   1.000
_cell.length_b   1.000
_cell.length_c   1.000
_cell.angle_alpha   90.00
_cell.angle_beta   90.00
_cell.angle_gamma   90.00
#
_symmetry.space_group_name_H-M   'P 1'
#
loop_
_entity.id
_entity.type
_entity.pdbx_description
1 polymer ?
#
loop_
_entity_poly.entity_id
_entity_poly.type
_entity_poly.pdbx_seq_one_letter_code
_entity_poly.pdbx_strand_id
1 'polypeptide(L)'
;VADCVVEIWQADAGGIYNSPAEHRGKADPNFIGWGRFPADESGRLSFETIKPGAVPGPKGTMMAPHLTLWIVARGINVGLMTRMYFSDEEAANAKDGILSKARMTGRDKTLIGKREGDTVNFDIYLQGENETVFLDV
;
A
#
# COMPACT_ATOMS: atom_id res chain seq x y z
N VAL A 1 7.13 2.42 -15.52
CA VAL A 1 8.24 1.56 -15.94
C VAL A 1 7.68 0.23 -16.45
N ALA A 2 7.97 -0.09 -17.71
CA ALA A 2 7.64 -1.40 -18.26
C ALA A 2 8.46 -2.51 -17.56
N ASP A 3 8.02 -3.75 -17.66
CA ASP A 3 8.68 -4.90 -17.05
C ASP A 3 8.77 -4.84 -15.52
N CYS A 4 7.91 -4.04 -14.91
CA CYS A 4 7.79 -3.96 -13.46
C CYS A 4 6.76 -4.99 -12.97
N VAL A 5 7.03 -5.60 -11.83
CA VAL A 5 6.08 -6.48 -11.14
C VAL A 5 5.83 -5.91 -9.76
N VAL A 6 4.56 -5.83 -9.39
CA VAL A 6 4.18 -5.35 -8.06
C VAL A 6 3.48 -6.47 -7.31
N GLU A 7 4.02 -6.81 -6.15
CA GLU A 7 3.36 -7.70 -5.20
C GLU A 7 2.58 -6.86 -4.21
N ILE A 8 1.35 -7.27 -3.92
CA ILE A 8 0.43 -6.50 -3.08
C ILE A 8 -0.02 -7.36 -1.92
N TRP A 9 0.07 -6.80 -0.72
CA TRP A 9 -0.44 -7.41 0.50
C TRP A 9 -1.42 -6.46 1.17
N GLN A 10 -2.50 -7.00 1.68
CA GLN A 10 -3.45 -6.22 2.44
C GLN A 10 -4.24 -7.07 3.43
N ALA A 11 -4.80 -6.42 4.46
CA ALA A 11 -5.79 -7.02 5.33
C ALA A 11 -7.14 -7.10 4.61
N ASP A 12 -8.06 -7.90 5.15
CA ASP A 12 -9.45 -7.91 4.68
C ASP A 12 -10.21 -6.66 5.17
N ALA A 13 -11.49 -6.57 4.86
CA ALA A 13 -12.31 -5.42 5.24
C ALA A 13 -12.41 -5.21 6.76
N GLY A 14 -12.18 -6.26 7.54
CA GLY A 14 -12.16 -6.20 8.99
C GLY A 14 -10.79 -5.91 9.58
N GLY A 15 -9.77 -5.70 8.75
CA GLY A 15 -8.41 -5.47 9.22
C GLY A 15 -7.65 -6.74 9.62
N ILE A 16 -8.06 -7.89 9.12
CA ILE A 16 -7.45 -9.18 9.46
C ILE A 16 -6.63 -9.68 8.26
N TYR A 17 -5.39 -10.09 8.53
CA TYR A 17 -4.52 -10.66 7.49
C TYR A 17 -4.77 -12.15 7.30
N ASN A 18 -4.72 -12.59 6.07
CA ASN A 18 -4.74 -14.01 5.72
C ASN A 18 -3.32 -14.58 5.86
N SER A 19 -2.92 -14.86 7.09
CA SER A 19 -1.57 -15.31 7.42
C SER A 19 -1.60 -16.22 8.64
N PRO A 20 -0.73 -17.25 8.68
CA PRO A 20 -0.60 -18.10 9.87
C PRO A 20 -0.15 -17.33 11.13
N ALA A 21 0.48 -16.17 10.95
CA ALA A 21 0.91 -15.32 12.06
C ALA A 21 -0.21 -14.43 12.62
N GLU A 22 -1.38 -14.42 11.99
CA GLU A 22 -2.50 -13.61 12.45
C GLU A 22 -3.18 -14.24 13.67
N HIS A 23 -3.31 -13.50 14.76
CA HIS A 23 -3.88 -13.98 15.99
C HIS A 23 -5.16 -13.27 16.42
N ARG A 24 -5.59 -12.25 15.70
CA ARG A 24 -6.74 -11.41 16.07
C ARG A 24 -8.09 -11.97 15.64
N GLY A 25 -8.08 -12.94 14.75
CA GLY A 25 -9.29 -13.54 14.22
C GLY A 25 -9.02 -14.26 12.90
N LYS A 26 -10.10 -14.73 12.29
CA LYS A 26 -10.02 -15.40 11.01
C LYS A 26 -10.26 -14.41 9.88
N ALA A 27 -9.39 -14.43 8.86
CA ALA A 27 -9.58 -13.68 7.66
C ALA A 27 -10.81 -14.17 6.88
N ASP A 28 -11.36 -13.30 6.05
CA ASP A 28 -12.45 -13.64 5.14
C ASP A 28 -11.99 -14.81 4.24
N PRO A 29 -12.67 -15.96 4.26
CA PRO A 29 -12.25 -17.11 3.45
C PRO A 29 -12.36 -16.88 1.94
N ASN A 30 -13.09 -15.85 1.53
CA ASN A 30 -13.26 -15.49 0.12
C ASN A 30 -12.25 -14.46 -0.38
N PHE A 31 -11.31 -14.05 0.47
CA PHE A 31 -10.33 -13.03 0.13
C PHE A 31 -8.91 -13.49 0.50
N ILE A 32 -8.04 -13.56 -0.51
CA ILE A 32 -6.67 -14.04 -0.32
C ILE A 32 -5.77 -13.00 0.34
N GLY A 33 -5.91 -11.73 -0.02
CA GLY A 33 -5.14 -10.63 0.60
C GLY A 33 -3.77 -10.40 0.00
N TRP A 34 -3.36 -11.15 -1.02
CA TRP A 34 -2.14 -10.85 -1.74
C TRP A 34 -2.26 -11.20 -3.21
N GLY A 35 -1.46 -10.55 -4.03
CA GLY A 35 -1.41 -10.80 -5.45
C GLY A 35 -0.13 -10.26 -6.07
N ARG A 36 0.12 -10.63 -7.31
CA ARG A 36 1.31 -10.27 -8.05
C ARG A 36 0.89 -9.85 -9.44
N PHE A 37 1.22 -8.63 -9.84
CA PHE A 37 0.72 -8.05 -11.07
C PHE A 37 1.84 -7.43 -11.88
N PRO A 38 2.01 -7.85 -13.15
CA PRO A 38 2.98 -7.21 -14.03
C PRO A 38 2.39 -5.91 -14.59
N ALA A 39 3.26 -4.92 -14.78
CA ALA A 39 2.90 -3.70 -15.49
C ALA A 39 2.88 -3.97 -17.00
N ASP A 40 2.06 -3.21 -17.72
CA ASP A 40 2.03 -3.26 -19.18
C ASP A 40 3.20 -2.46 -19.78
N GLU A 41 3.21 -2.33 -21.12
CA GLU A 41 4.28 -1.61 -21.83
C GLU A 41 4.39 -0.13 -21.45
N SER A 42 3.30 0.47 -20.99
CA SER A 42 3.29 1.87 -20.55
C SER A 42 3.64 2.01 -19.06
N GLY A 43 3.89 0.90 -18.37
CA GLY A 43 4.17 0.92 -16.94
C GLY A 43 2.92 0.98 -16.07
N ARG A 44 1.77 0.60 -16.62
CA ARG A 44 0.49 0.58 -15.89
C ARG A 44 0.10 -0.83 -15.50
N LEU A 45 -0.56 -0.94 -14.37
CA LEU A 45 -1.24 -2.16 -13.96
C LEU A 45 -2.56 -1.81 -13.28
N SER A 46 -3.49 -2.74 -13.30
CA SER A 46 -4.74 -2.59 -12.57
C SER A 46 -5.15 -3.94 -12.00
N PHE A 47 -5.88 -3.90 -10.90
CA PHE A 47 -6.40 -5.10 -10.27
C PHE A 47 -7.65 -4.73 -9.47
N GLU A 48 -8.45 -5.73 -9.20
CA GLU A 48 -9.62 -5.57 -8.36
C GLU A 48 -9.34 -6.11 -6.96
N THR A 49 -9.82 -5.38 -5.95
CA THR A 49 -9.66 -5.78 -4.57
C THR A 49 -10.78 -5.18 -3.73
N ILE A 50 -10.77 -5.52 -2.44
CA ILE A 50 -11.66 -4.89 -1.47
C ILE A 50 -10.86 -3.89 -0.63
N LYS A 51 -11.52 -2.87 -0.11
CA LYS A 51 -10.86 -1.90 0.76
C LYS A 51 -10.53 -2.55 2.09
N PRO A 52 -9.26 -2.52 2.54
CA PRO A 52 -8.90 -3.10 3.83
C PRO A 52 -9.41 -2.27 5.00
N GLY A 53 -9.54 -2.90 6.16
CA GLY A 53 -9.74 -2.21 7.42
C GLY A 53 -8.41 -1.72 7.98
N ALA A 54 -8.50 -0.88 9.02
CA ALA A 54 -7.33 -0.45 9.77
C ALA A 54 -6.73 -1.65 10.53
N VAL A 55 -5.42 -1.61 10.73
CA VAL A 55 -4.70 -2.67 11.43
C VAL A 55 -3.91 -2.10 12.61
N PRO A 56 -3.65 -2.89 13.66
CA PRO A 56 -2.84 -2.42 14.77
C PRO A 56 -1.42 -2.11 14.36
N GLY A 57 -0.88 -1.02 14.89
CA GLY A 57 0.50 -0.64 14.77
C GLY A 57 1.24 -0.80 16.09
N PRO A 58 2.49 -0.33 16.17
CA PRO A 58 3.28 -0.43 17.39
C PRO A 58 2.68 0.42 18.52
N LYS A 59 2.91 -0.02 19.76
CA LYS A 59 2.57 0.72 20.99
C LYS A 59 1.09 1.11 21.09
N GLY A 60 0.19 0.22 20.68
CA GLY A 60 -1.25 0.46 20.80
C GLY A 60 -1.83 1.46 19.80
N THR A 61 -1.05 1.88 18.81
CA THR A 61 -1.54 2.73 17.74
C THR A 61 -2.29 1.91 16.69
N MET A 62 -3.03 2.60 15.82
CA MET A 62 -3.65 1.97 14.66
C MET A 62 -3.03 2.54 13.40
N MET A 63 -2.76 1.65 12.44
CA MET A 63 -2.35 2.04 11.11
C MET A 63 -3.59 2.24 10.24
N ALA A 64 -3.63 3.31 9.47
CA ALA A 64 -4.72 3.57 8.54
C ALA A 64 -4.85 2.43 7.51
N PRO A 65 -6.04 2.21 6.94
CA PRO A 65 -6.19 1.26 5.85
C PRO A 65 -5.18 1.51 4.74
N HIS A 66 -4.48 0.46 4.32
CA HIS A 66 -3.42 0.58 3.32
C HIS A 66 -3.15 -0.73 2.60
N LEU A 67 -2.56 -0.62 1.44
CA LEU A 67 -1.95 -1.75 0.74
C LEU A 67 -0.43 -1.67 0.91
N THR A 68 0.21 -2.80 1.16
CA THR A 68 1.67 -2.89 1.14
C THR A 68 2.10 -3.35 -0.25
N LEU A 69 3.02 -2.62 -0.86
CA LEU A 69 3.45 -2.84 -2.23
C LEU A 69 4.95 -3.14 -2.24
N TRP A 70 5.30 -4.23 -2.92
CA TRP A 70 6.69 -4.63 -3.15
C TRP A 70 6.95 -4.58 -4.65
N ILE A 71 7.91 -3.76 -5.05
CA ILE A 71 8.15 -3.43 -6.46
C ILE A 71 9.47 -4.02 -6.90
N VAL A 72 9.43 -4.80 -7.98
CA VAL A 72 10.61 -5.33 -8.64
C VAL A 72 10.60 -4.83 -10.08
N ALA A 73 11.68 -4.22 -10.51
CA ALA A 73 11.78 -3.66 -11.85
C ALA A 73 13.20 -3.86 -12.39
N ARG A 74 13.33 -3.78 -13.71
CA ARG A 74 14.63 -3.84 -14.38
C ARG A 74 15.49 -2.66 -13.91
N GLY A 75 16.74 -2.93 -13.56
CA GLY A 75 17.66 -1.92 -13.05
C GLY A 75 17.59 -1.70 -11.55
N ILE A 76 16.70 -2.41 -10.85
CA ILE A 76 16.63 -2.38 -9.40
C ILE A 76 17.19 -3.69 -8.87
N ASN A 77 18.29 -3.61 -8.11
CA ASN A 77 18.96 -4.80 -7.56
C ASN A 77 18.21 -5.41 -6.38
N VAL A 78 17.51 -4.58 -5.62
CA VAL A 78 16.73 -4.98 -4.45
C VAL A 78 15.33 -4.42 -4.62
N GLY A 79 14.31 -5.23 -4.33
CA GLY A 79 12.93 -4.77 -4.41
C GLY A 79 12.69 -3.57 -3.49
N LEU A 80 11.75 -2.72 -3.89
CA LEU A 80 11.38 -1.52 -3.14
C LEU A 80 10.02 -1.71 -2.48
N MET A 81 9.92 -1.38 -1.20
CA MET A 81 8.66 -1.45 -0.46
C MET A 81 8.07 -0.07 -0.26
N THR A 82 6.78 0.06 -0.52
CA THR A 82 6.02 1.25 -0.21
C THR A 82 4.63 0.86 0.25
N ARG A 83 3.80 1.84 0.55
CA ARG A 83 2.40 1.64 0.90
C ARG A 83 1.53 2.58 0.10
N MET A 84 0.31 2.15 -0.19
CA MET A 84 -0.73 3.02 -0.71
C MET A 84 -1.80 3.20 0.35
N TYR A 85 -2.00 4.43 0.80
CA TYR A 85 -3.09 4.81 1.68
C TYR A 85 -4.24 5.37 0.85
N PHE A 86 -5.41 5.52 1.46
CA PHE A 86 -6.62 5.94 0.75
C PHE A 86 -6.96 7.40 1.06
N SER A 87 -7.24 8.19 0.04
CA SER A 87 -7.54 9.62 0.20
C SER A 87 -8.83 9.89 0.99
N ASP A 88 -9.76 8.95 1.02
CA ASP A 88 -11.01 9.08 1.75
C ASP A 88 -10.90 8.73 3.25
N GLU A 89 -9.72 8.38 3.72
CA GLU A 89 -9.45 8.04 5.13
C GLU A 89 -8.66 9.14 5.85
N GLU A 90 -9.09 10.38 5.71
CA GLU A 90 -8.36 11.53 6.26
C GLU A 90 -8.09 11.43 7.77
N ALA A 91 -9.10 11.04 8.55
CA ALA A 91 -8.96 10.94 10.00
C ALA A 91 -7.96 9.86 10.41
N ALA A 92 -8.02 8.68 9.78
CA ALA A 92 -7.09 7.60 10.07
C ALA A 92 -5.69 7.93 9.57
N ASN A 93 -5.57 8.54 8.39
CA ASN A 93 -4.30 8.94 7.83
C ASN A 93 -3.58 9.98 8.72
N ALA A 94 -4.32 10.88 9.32
CA ALA A 94 -3.76 11.90 10.21
C ALA A 94 -3.08 11.30 11.44
N LYS A 95 -3.49 10.09 11.85
CA LYS A 95 -2.95 9.40 13.02
C LYS A 95 -1.94 8.31 12.69
N ASP A 96 -1.75 8.01 11.41
CA ASP A 96 -0.83 6.96 10.99
C ASP A 96 0.62 7.37 11.17
N GLY A 97 1.43 6.51 11.81
CA GLY A 97 2.81 6.82 12.13
C GLY A 97 3.72 6.96 10.92
N ILE A 98 3.52 6.16 9.89
CA ILE A 98 4.32 6.23 8.66
C ILE A 98 4.00 7.52 7.91
N LEU A 99 2.72 7.86 7.78
CA LEU A 99 2.31 9.11 7.13
C LEU A 99 2.78 10.34 7.91
N SER A 100 2.79 10.25 9.24
CA SER A 100 3.32 11.34 10.07
C SER A 100 4.79 11.59 9.80
N LYS A 101 5.59 10.54 9.66
CA LYS A 101 7.01 10.66 9.32
C LYS A 101 7.20 11.24 7.91
N ALA A 102 6.44 10.77 6.95
CA ALA A 102 6.51 11.27 5.58
C ALA A 102 6.10 12.74 5.50
N ARG A 103 5.14 13.15 6.33
CA ARG A 103 4.67 14.54 6.40
C ARG A 103 5.76 15.49 6.87
N MET A 104 6.66 15.03 7.73
CA MET A 104 7.80 15.83 8.21
C MET A 104 8.71 16.28 7.09
N THR A 105 8.78 15.52 6.00
CA THR A 105 9.56 15.88 4.82
C THR A 105 8.70 16.41 3.67
N GLY A 106 7.39 16.59 3.91
CA GLY A 106 6.46 17.07 2.90
C GLY A 106 6.11 16.04 1.82
N ARG A 107 6.38 14.76 2.06
CA ARG A 107 6.24 13.70 1.05
C ARG A 107 5.11 12.69 1.34
N ASP A 108 4.26 12.96 2.30
CA ASP A 108 3.13 12.09 2.64
C ASP A 108 2.18 11.86 1.45
N LYS A 109 2.01 12.85 0.60
CA LYS A 109 1.16 12.75 -0.59
C LYS A 109 1.61 11.67 -1.56
N THR A 110 2.89 11.33 -1.58
CA THR A 110 3.42 10.28 -2.45
C THR A 110 2.91 8.89 -2.05
N LEU A 111 2.34 8.76 -0.86
CA LEU A 111 1.81 7.50 -0.33
C LEU A 111 0.28 7.41 -0.40
N ILE A 112 -0.39 8.43 -0.91
CA ILE A 112 -1.86 8.47 -0.90
C ILE A 112 -2.43 8.25 -2.29
N GLY A 113 -3.18 7.15 -2.43
CA GLY A 113 -3.94 6.85 -3.63
C GLY A 113 -5.24 7.67 -3.66
N LYS A 114 -5.53 8.24 -4.80
CA LYS A 114 -6.68 9.10 -5.00
C LYS A 114 -7.91 8.29 -5.34
N ARG A 115 -8.89 8.30 -4.46
CA ARG A 115 -10.14 7.58 -4.69
C ARG A 115 -11.12 8.43 -5.49
N GLU A 116 -11.67 7.84 -6.54
CA GLU A 116 -12.71 8.41 -7.37
C GLU A 116 -13.78 7.34 -7.59
N GLY A 117 -14.89 7.42 -6.83
CA GLY A 117 -15.91 6.38 -6.84
C GLY A 117 -15.36 5.04 -6.35
N ASP A 118 -15.43 4.02 -7.18
CA ASP A 118 -14.94 2.67 -6.87
C ASP A 118 -13.50 2.44 -7.33
N THR A 119 -12.84 3.46 -7.84
CA THR A 119 -11.48 3.37 -8.38
C THR A 119 -10.53 4.19 -7.52
N VAL A 120 -9.33 3.64 -7.29
CA VAL A 120 -8.24 4.36 -6.64
C VAL A 120 -7.07 4.43 -7.62
N ASN A 121 -6.60 5.64 -7.89
CA ASN A 121 -5.45 5.88 -8.75
C ASN A 121 -4.23 6.18 -7.90
N PHE A 122 -3.12 5.54 -8.21
CA PHE A 122 -1.89 5.71 -7.46
C PHE A 122 -0.69 5.64 -8.40
N ASP A 123 0.07 6.72 -8.44
CA ASP A 123 1.28 6.79 -9.25
C ASP A 123 2.51 6.56 -8.37
N ILE A 124 3.43 5.75 -8.87
CA ILE A 124 4.68 5.44 -8.18
C ILE A 124 5.83 5.97 -9.02
N TYR A 125 6.61 6.87 -8.43
CA TYR A 125 7.79 7.45 -9.07
C TYR A 125 9.03 6.86 -8.41
N LEU A 126 9.84 6.15 -9.20
CA LEU A 126 11.02 5.45 -8.69
C LEU A 126 12.19 6.38 -8.43
N GLN A 127 12.18 7.57 -9.02
CA GLN A 127 13.23 8.57 -8.85
C GLN A 127 12.72 9.96 -9.26
N GLY A 128 13.48 11.00 -8.96
CA GLY A 128 13.16 12.37 -9.33
C GLY A 128 12.52 13.16 -8.22
N GLU A 129 12.08 14.37 -8.54
CA GLU A 129 11.51 15.30 -7.56
C GLU A 129 10.25 14.78 -6.87
N ASN A 130 9.47 13.97 -7.59
CA ASN A 130 8.23 13.41 -7.09
C ASN A 130 8.39 11.97 -6.61
N GLU A 131 9.62 11.54 -6.32
CA GLU A 131 9.89 10.18 -5.90
C GLU A 131 8.98 9.75 -4.75
N THR A 132 8.37 8.58 -4.92
CA THR A 132 7.54 7.97 -3.88
C THR A 132 8.41 7.64 -2.67
N VAL A 133 7.85 7.78 -1.47
CA VAL A 133 8.55 7.36 -0.25
C VAL A 133 8.66 5.84 -0.24
N PHE A 134 9.87 5.32 -0.15
CA PHE A 134 10.11 3.90 0.01
C PHE A 134 10.51 3.61 1.46
N LEU A 135 10.06 2.47 1.95
CA LEU A 135 10.21 2.10 3.36
C LEU A 135 11.35 1.10 3.51
N ASP A 136 12.12 1.25 4.58
CA ASP A 136 13.10 0.25 4.97
C ASP A 136 12.38 -0.96 5.57
N VAL A 137 12.85 -2.13 5.21
CA VAL A 137 12.26 -3.40 5.64
C VAL A 137 13.13 -4.05 6.69
#